data_61d4c849d5b66c9ff0eb62c65af0388f
#
_entry.id   61d4c849d5b66c9ff0eb62c65af0388f
#
_cell.length_a   1.000
_cell.length_b   1.000
_cell.length_c   1.000
_cell.angle_alpha   90.00
_cell.angle_beta   90.00
_cell.angle_gamma   90.00
#
_symmetry.space_group_name_H-M   'P 1'
#
loop_
_entity.id
_entity.type
_entity.pdbx_description
1 polymer ?
#
loop_
_entity_poly.entity_id
_entity_poly.type
_entity_poly.pdbx_seq_one_letter_code
_entity_poly.pdbx_strand_id
1 'polypeptide(L)'
;MRPLIFLALFSAASVFAQPTINAGGIVNATGYQTTLAPDTVFVIFGSGMGPAALVAATAPNYPASLGGTSINFAPVAGKTPIAAKIVYSSAGQVAGLLPSSIVPGAYNVQVAFNGQFSASQPVTVVARSFGIATANSQGTGAAQVTIGNVNNGVSLVRLTGGTLAFNGLTWTLAPAHPGDTLVIWGTGGGADSQNDTGGTSGDQTAQGNFSVLVDGTAIMPLYSGASSGYPGLWQINFTLPPTIAADCFASLQVSAGGNLSNLASIAIAPAGQSSCSSQISTSTLNTLSNGGNIVMAGLTMQHLSFTGGVQESVGGVFNRYTSAEFLIPYSGPKLGLCTVLDQTYPKGGKEPSGPDALLDAGTLTISGPGITPAKTVSVFTGPSGPAYSTSFTVGTLVDGGTYTLSGAGGKDVGPFTVSATMPTSFAVTNLSALSTVNHAQALTINWNGSGFDQVIILIEAAATTSATHGIVVSCAVPASPGTYTIPAAAMAYLAPLAGTSGQVVINAGPNAGGVASAESATSTQVTPNLVAGGKVDFGAFTPTITYLVTAAIQ
;
A
#
# COMPACT_ATOMS: atom_id res chain seq x y z
N MET A 1 -64.16 -35.26 36.30
CA MET A 1 -63.28 -35.26 35.15
C MET A 1 -62.38 -34.02 35.21
N ARG A 2 -61.10 -34.16 35.52
CA ARG A 2 -60.13 -33.06 35.51
C ARG A 2 -59.34 -33.14 34.20
N PRO A 3 -59.15 -32.08 33.40
CA PRO A 3 -58.32 -32.14 32.26
C PRO A 3 -56.86 -32.06 32.67
N LEU A 4 -56.04 -33.00 32.21
CA LEU A 4 -54.57 -32.91 32.22
C LEU A 4 -54.10 -31.89 31.14
N ILE A 5 -53.47 -30.83 31.61
CA ILE A 5 -52.76 -29.89 30.71
C ILE A 5 -51.36 -30.47 30.48
N PHE A 6 -51.07 -30.92 29.23
CA PHE A 6 -49.72 -31.26 28.78
C PHE A 6 -48.95 -29.96 28.49
N LEU A 7 -47.97 -29.65 29.33
CA LEU A 7 -47.04 -28.55 29.10
C LEU A 7 -45.95 -29.05 28.16
N ALA A 8 -46.02 -28.70 26.88
CA ALA A 8 -44.97 -28.97 25.93
C ALA A 8 -43.82 -28.00 26.19
N LEU A 9 -42.70 -28.48 26.75
CA LEU A 9 -41.45 -27.73 26.79
C LEU A 9 -40.90 -27.65 25.36
N PHE A 10 -41.05 -26.49 24.73
CA PHE A 10 -40.29 -26.14 23.55
C PHE A 10 -38.85 -25.80 23.99
N SER A 11 -37.93 -26.72 23.80
CA SER A 11 -36.51 -26.43 23.85
C SER A 11 -36.17 -25.50 22.67
N ALA A 12 -35.97 -24.22 22.95
CA ALA A 12 -35.41 -23.29 21.95
C ALA A 12 -33.98 -23.74 21.65
N ALA A 13 -33.82 -24.50 20.59
CA ALA A 13 -32.48 -24.74 20.02
C ALA A 13 -31.94 -23.39 19.57
N SER A 14 -30.87 -22.91 20.20
CA SER A 14 -30.15 -21.74 19.74
C SER A 14 -29.58 -22.03 18.35
N VAL A 15 -30.23 -21.54 17.31
CA VAL A 15 -29.71 -21.61 15.93
C VAL A 15 -28.57 -20.62 15.88
N PHE A 16 -27.35 -21.10 16.09
CA PHE A 16 -26.15 -20.31 15.79
C PHE A 16 -26.08 -20.06 14.28
N ALA A 17 -25.91 -18.80 13.88
CA ALA A 17 -25.70 -18.46 12.48
C ALA A 17 -24.42 -19.14 12.00
N GLN A 18 -24.45 -19.70 10.79
CA GLN A 18 -23.29 -20.34 10.16
C GLN A 18 -22.19 -19.29 9.97
N PRO A 19 -20.91 -19.59 10.31
CA PRO A 19 -19.79 -18.70 10.03
C PRO A 19 -19.69 -18.42 8.54
N THR A 20 -19.29 -17.20 8.17
CA THR A 20 -19.00 -16.85 6.79
C THR A 20 -17.60 -16.28 6.67
N ILE A 21 -16.88 -16.65 5.63
CA ILE A 21 -15.59 -16.08 5.24
C ILE A 21 -15.82 -15.14 4.06
N ASN A 22 -15.33 -13.92 4.13
CA ASN A 22 -15.39 -12.99 3.01
C ASN A 22 -14.55 -13.51 1.83
N ALA A 23 -15.00 -13.29 0.60
CA ALA A 23 -14.20 -13.63 -0.57
C ALA A 23 -12.88 -12.82 -0.55
N GLY A 24 -11.72 -13.52 -0.69
CA GLY A 24 -10.41 -12.92 -0.53
C GLY A 24 -10.06 -12.49 0.90
N GLY A 25 -10.87 -12.85 1.89
CA GLY A 25 -10.69 -12.45 3.28
C GLY A 25 -9.67 -13.28 4.07
N ILE A 26 -8.90 -14.16 3.44
CA ILE A 26 -7.83 -14.93 4.07
C ILE A 26 -6.50 -14.31 3.63
N VAL A 27 -5.79 -13.65 4.54
CA VAL A 27 -4.61 -12.85 4.20
C VAL A 27 -3.50 -12.99 5.24
N ASN A 28 -2.26 -12.72 4.82
CA ASN A 28 -1.13 -12.51 5.71
C ASN A 28 -1.47 -11.38 6.71
N ALA A 29 -1.24 -11.58 8.00
CA ALA A 29 -1.66 -10.65 9.05
C ALA A 29 -0.92 -9.30 9.04
N THR A 30 0.23 -9.22 8.39
CA THR A 30 1.05 -8.01 8.35
C THR A 30 1.01 -7.30 7.00
N GLY A 31 1.13 -8.05 5.91
CA GLY A 31 1.20 -7.49 4.56
C GLY A 31 -0.10 -7.56 3.76
N TYR A 32 -1.11 -8.29 4.25
CA TYR A 32 -2.41 -8.49 3.60
C TYR A 32 -2.36 -9.20 2.24
N GLN A 33 -1.24 -9.85 1.89
CA GLN A 33 -1.18 -10.70 0.70
C GLN A 33 -2.14 -11.89 0.86
N THR A 34 -2.80 -12.32 -0.22
CA THR A 34 -3.70 -13.48 -0.26
C THR A 34 -2.98 -14.81 -0.37
N THR A 35 -1.69 -14.80 -0.71
CA THR A 35 -0.83 -15.97 -0.61
C THR A 35 -0.29 -16.10 0.80
N LEU A 36 -0.29 -17.30 1.34
CA LEU A 36 0.29 -17.60 2.64
C LEU A 36 1.55 -18.46 2.48
N ALA A 37 2.42 -18.48 3.48
CA ALA A 37 3.53 -19.39 3.57
C ALA A 37 3.42 -20.21 4.86
N PRO A 38 4.13 -21.33 5.00
CA PRO A 38 4.29 -21.99 6.31
C PRO A 38 4.79 -20.96 7.35
N ASP A 39 4.40 -21.11 8.60
CA ASP A 39 4.70 -20.21 9.72
C ASP A 39 4.15 -18.77 9.57
N THR A 40 3.22 -18.54 8.66
CA THR A 40 2.53 -17.24 8.57
C THR A 40 1.50 -17.10 9.67
N VAL A 41 1.56 -15.99 10.41
CA VAL A 41 0.37 -15.49 11.11
C VAL A 41 -0.55 -14.88 10.06
N PHE A 42 -1.76 -15.40 9.94
CA PHE A 42 -2.74 -14.96 8.96
C PHE A 42 -4.04 -14.50 9.66
N VAL A 43 -4.83 -13.73 8.95
CA VAL A 43 -6.15 -13.25 9.41
C VAL A 43 -7.21 -13.70 8.44
N ILE A 44 -8.37 -14.08 8.97
CA ILE A 44 -9.59 -14.35 8.23
C ILE A 44 -10.62 -13.28 8.59
N PHE A 45 -11.15 -12.58 7.60
CA PHE A 45 -12.26 -11.64 7.74
C PHE A 45 -13.57 -12.30 7.33
N GLY A 46 -14.63 -12.03 8.11
CA GLY A 46 -15.94 -12.63 7.86
C GLY A 46 -16.98 -12.21 8.86
N SER A 47 -17.95 -13.09 9.15
CA SER A 47 -18.95 -12.87 10.18
C SER A 47 -19.33 -14.17 10.89
N GLY A 48 -19.74 -14.07 12.15
CA GLY A 48 -20.17 -15.22 12.95
C GLY A 48 -19.07 -16.27 13.20
N MET A 49 -17.78 -15.90 13.07
CA MET A 49 -16.64 -16.83 13.10
C MET A 49 -16.14 -17.13 14.52
N GLY A 50 -16.59 -16.39 15.51
CA GLY A 50 -16.12 -16.52 16.88
C GLY A 50 -17.03 -15.78 17.88
N PRO A 51 -16.60 -15.67 19.15
CA PRO A 51 -17.37 -14.98 20.18
C PRO A 51 -17.54 -13.49 19.87
N ALA A 52 -18.60 -12.86 20.43
CA ALA A 52 -18.86 -11.43 20.27
C ALA A 52 -17.73 -10.56 20.84
N ALA A 53 -17.15 -10.95 21.97
CA ALA A 53 -15.97 -10.33 22.53
C ALA A 53 -14.70 -11.05 22.03
N LEU A 54 -13.66 -10.29 21.73
CA LEU A 54 -12.38 -10.86 21.30
C LEU A 54 -11.76 -11.71 22.41
N VAL A 55 -11.36 -12.93 22.06
CA VAL A 55 -10.57 -13.83 22.91
C VAL A 55 -9.23 -14.04 22.25
N ALA A 56 -8.14 -13.82 22.98
CA ALA A 56 -6.77 -13.99 22.48
C ALA A 56 -6.03 -15.08 23.27
N ALA A 57 -5.20 -15.85 22.57
CA ALA A 57 -4.26 -16.77 23.18
C ALA A 57 -3.00 -16.02 23.63
N THR A 58 -2.26 -16.60 24.56
CA THR A 58 -1.00 -16.07 25.04
C THR A 58 0.16 -16.78 24.36
N ALA A 59 1.05 -16.02 23.70
CA ALA A 59 2.29 -16.59 23.14
C ALA A 59 3.14 -17.26 24.24
N PRO A 60 3.90 -18.31 23.91
CA PRO A 60 3.99 -18.99 22.61
C PRO A 60 2.93 -20.10 22.42
N ASN A 61 2.01 -20.27 23.32
CA ASN A 61 1.11 -21.43 23.39
C ASN A 61 -0.22 -21.15 22.66
N TYR A 62 -0.19 -21.19 21.32
CA TYR A 62 -1.40 -21.04 20.53
C TYR A 62 -2.14 -22.38 20.39
N PRO A 63 -3.42 -22.49 20.82
CA PRO A 63 -4.21 -23.71 20.75
C PRO A 63 -4.79 -23.92 19.33
N ALA A 64 -5.17 -25.16 19.00
CA ALA A 64 -5.90 -25.48 17.78
C ALA A 64 -7.37 -25.04 17.81
N SER A 65 -7.92 -24.71 18.99
CA SER A 65 -9.26 -24.15 19.17
C SER A 65 -9.26 -23.11 20.28
N LEU A 66 -9.92 -21.98 20.05
CA LEU A 66 -9.99 -20.88 20.99
C LEU A 66 -11.38 -20.22 20.95
N GLY A 67 -12.03 -20.10 22.11
CA GLY A 67 -13.35 -19.50 22.20
C GLY A 67 -14.43 -20.21 21.36
N GLY A 68 -14.29 -21.51 21.13
CA GLY A 68 -15.18 -22.30 20.27
C GLY A 68 -14.85 -22.26 18.78
N THR A 69 -13.80 -21.54 18.39
CA THR A 69 -13.37 -21.39 16.98
C THR A 69 -12.21 -22.31 16.65
N SER A 70 -12.22 -22.92 15.47
CA SER A 70 -11.09 -23.64 14.86
C SER A 70 -11.00 -23.36 13.35
N ILE A 71 -9.82 -23.55 12.77
CA ILE A 71 -9.54 -23.32 11.34
C ILE A 71 -8.86 -24.54 10.75
N ASN A 72 -9.36 -25.03 9.62
CA ASN A 72 -8.83 -26.18 8.90
C ASN A 72 -8.48 -25.82 7.47
N PHE A 73 -7.30 -26.27 7.03
CA PHE A 73 -6.79 -26.19 5.67
C PHE A 73 -6.88 -27.58 5.04
N ALA A 74 -7.82 -27.77 4.12
CA ALA A 74 -8.00 -29.02 3.37
C ALA A 74 -7.26 -28.92 2.02
N PRO A 75 -6.23 -29.75 1.77
CA PRO A 75 -5.56 -29.79 0.47
C PRO A 75 -6.54 -30.13 -0.65
N VAL A 76 -6.51 -29.39 -1.75
CA VAL A 76 -7.37 -29.68 -2.92
C VAL A 76 -7.07 -31.07 -3.50
N ALA A 77 -5.86 -31.58 -3.34
CA ALA A 77 -5.44 -32.91 -3.79
C ALA A 77 -5.91 -34.07 -2.87
N GLY A 78 -6.84 -33.85 -1.94
CA GLY A 78 -7.51 -34.92 -1.18
C GLY A 78 -6.68 -35.56 -0.05
N LYS A 79 -5.74 -34.82 0.54
CA LYS A 79 -4.97 -35.24 1.74
C LYS A 79 -5.72 -34.84 3.02
N THR A 80 -5.22 -35.33 4.17
CA THR A 80 -5.76 -34.97 5.50
C THR A 80 -5.70 -33.46 5.74
N PRO A 81 -6.80 -32.83 6.22
CA PRO A 81 -6.80 -31.43 6.58
C PRO A 81 -5.79 -31.11 7.69
N ILE A 82 -5.22 -29.92 7.64
CA ILE A 82 -4.25 -29.41 8.61
C ILE A 82 -4.94 -28.33 9.44
N ALA A 83 -4.93 -28.48 10.77
CA ALA A 83 -5.46 -27.48 11.68
C ALA A 83 -4.45 -26.34 11.89
N ALA A 84 -4.89 -25.09 11.76
CA ALA A 84 -4.10 -23.95 12.20
C ALA A 84 -4.17 -23.78 13.72
N LYS A 85 -3.18 -23.14 14.32
CA LYS A 85 -3.21 -22.69 15.70
C LYS A 85 -3.89 -21.31 15.78
N ILE A 86 -4.72 -21.06 16.79
CA ILE A 86 -5.49 -19.82 16.88
C ILE A 86 -4.76 -18.80 17.75
N VAL A 87 -4.52 -17.63 17.19
CA VAL A 87 -3.89 -16.48 17.86
C VAL A 87 -4.97 -15.67 18.60
N TYR A 88 -6.05 -15.33 17.90
CA TYR A 88 -7.26 -14.74 18.51
C TYR A 88 -8.51 -15.08 17.70
N SER A 89 -9.68 -14.91 18.35
CA SER A 89 -10.98 -15.14 17.73
C SER A 89 -11.99 -14.08 18.16
N SER A 90 -12.76 -13.59 17.21
CA SER A 90 -13.93 -12.73 17.40
C SER A 90 -14.99 -13.02 16.33
N ALA A 91 -16.17 -12.41 16.46
CA ALA A 91 -17.26 -12.63 15.51
C ALA A 91 -16.92 -12.20 14.07
N GLY A 92 -16.14 -11.13 13.89
CA GLY A 92 -15.81 -10.57 12.56
C GLY A 92 -14.43 -10.94 12.03
N GLN A 93 -13.54 -11.47 12.88
CA GLN A 93 -12.15 -11.66 12.54
C GLN A 93 -11.52 -12.76 13.40
N VAL A 94 -10.77 -13.64 12.74
CA VAL A 94 -10.00 -14.70 13.42
C VAL A 94 -8.57 -14.68 12.89
N ALA A 95 -7.57 -14.73 13.79
CA ALA A 95 -6.18 -14.89 13.40
C ALA A 95 -5.66 -16.27 13.79
N GLY A 96 -4.87 -16.84 12.90
CA GLY A 96 -4.22 -18.12 13.09
C GLY A 96 -2.75 -18.13 12.68
N LEU A 97 -2.03 -19.10 13.20
CA LEU A 97 -0.68 -19.46 12.77
C LEU A 97 -0.78 -20.70 11.88
N LEU A 98 -0.25 -20.61 10.68
CA LEU A 98 -0.17 -21.74 9.76
C LEU A 98 1.04 -22.61 10.14
N PRO A 99 0.86 -23.90 10.45
CA PRO A 99 1.98 -24.73 10.90
C PRO A 99 3.10 -24.83 9.87
N SER A 100 4.36 -24.95 10.34
CA SER A 100 5.55 -25.13 9.48
C SER A 100 5.47 -26.37 8.60
N SER A 101 4.73 -27.39 9.02
CA SER A 101 4.56 -28.66 8.31
C SER A 101 3.65 -28.59 7.09
N ILE A 102 2.94 -27.47 6.86
CA ILE A 102 2.11 -27.32 5.66
C ILE A 102 3.01 -27.22 4.42
N VAL A 103 2.66 -27.90 3.35
CA VAL A 103 3.43 -27.86 2.09
C VAL A 103 2.81 -26.86 1.12
N PRO A 104 3.60 -26.16 0.29
CA PRO A 104 3.06 -25.31 -0.77
C PRO A 104 2.06 -26.04 -1.67
N GLY A 105 0.98 -25.36 -2.02
CA GLY A 105 -0.12 -25.90 -2.82
C GLY A 105 -1.43 -25.15 -2.64
N ALA A 106 -2.48 -25.62 -3.31
CA ALA A 106 -3.83 -25.08 -3.19
C ALA A 106 -4.61 -25.76 -2.06
N TYR A 107 -5.28 -24.97 -1.25
CA TYR A 107 -6.06 -25.40 -0.10
C TYR A 107 -7.46 -24.78 -0.13
N ASN A 108 -8.43 -25.51 0.47
CA ASN A 108 -9.74 -24.98 0.84
C ASN A 108 -9.76 -24.77 2.36
N VAL A 109 -10.06 -23.56 2.80
CA VAL A 109 -10.07 -23.17 4.21
C VAL A 109 -11.50 -23.09 4.73
N GLN A 110 -11.73 -23.65 5.91
CA GLN A 110 -12.98 -23.54 6.64
C GLN A 110 -12.74 -23.07 8.06
N VAL A 111 -13.63 -22.20 8.54
CA VAL A 111 -13.74 -21.83 9.95
C VAL A 111 -14.92 -22.60 10.56
N ALA A 112 -14.68 -23.22 11.72
CA ALA A 112 -15.74 -23.79 12.52
C ALA A 112 -15.92 -22.95 13.80
N PHE A 113 -17.16 -22.64 14.15
CA PHE A 113 -17.53 -21.98 15.40
C PHE A 113 -18.70 -22.70 16.05
N ASN A 114 -18.54 -23.16 17.29
CA ASN A 114 -19.55 -23.92 18.04
C ASN A 114 -20.17 -25.07 17.23
N GLY A 115 -19.33 -25.78 16.45
CA GLY A 115 -19.74 -26.93 15.64
C GLY A 115 -20.40 -26.60 14.30
N GLN A 116 -20.60 -25.32 13.96
CA GLN A 116 -21.06 -24.88 12.63
C GLN A 116 -19.87 -24.55 11.76
N PHE A 117 -19.89 -24.96 10.49
CA PHE A 117 -18.80 -24.78 9.53
C PHE A 117 -19.15 -23.70 8.50
N SER A 118 -18.19 -22.85 8.16
CA SER A 118 -18.32 -21.93 7.03
C SER A 118 -18.33 -22.70 5.69
N ALA A 119 -18.81 -22.05 4.62
CA ALA A 119 -18.42 -22.45 3.28
C ALA A 119 -16.90 -22.39 3.15
N SER A 120 -16.28 -23.30 2.38
CA SER A 120 -14.86 -23.29 2.15
C SER A 120 -14.44 -22.17 1.19
N GLN A 121 -13.28 -21.56 1.46
CA GLN A 121 -12.66 -20.54 0.61
C GLN A 121 -11.29 -21.00 0.15
N PRO A 122 -10.94 -20.80 -1.14
CA PRO A 122 -9.64 -21.17 -1.65
C PRO A 122 -8.54 -20.26 -1.12
N VAL A 123 -7.35 -20.83 -0.89
CA VAL A 123 -6.11 -20.11 -0.59
C VAL A 123 -4.93 -20.84 -1.23
N THR A 124 -3.92 -20.08 -1.66
CA THR A 124 -2.66 -20.64 -2.16
C THR A 124 -1.59 -20.50 -1.07
N VAL A 125 -0.95 -21.61 -0.75
CA VAL A 125 0.25 -21.63 0.10
C VAL A 125 1.46 -21.72 -0.82
N VAL A 126 2.40 -20.79 -0.65
CA VAL A 126 3.69 -20.74 -1.37
C VAL A 126 4.84 -20.97 -0.40
N ALA A 127 6.04 -21.18 -0.90
CA ALA A 127 7.19 -21.45 -0.04
C ALA A 127 7.49 -20.28 0.91
N ARG A 128 7.34 -19.05 0.43
CA ARG A 128 7.58 -17.80 1.17
C ARG A 128 6.62 -16.73 0.70
N SER A 129 6.01 -16.01 1.64
CA SER A 129 5.10 -14.87 1.39
C SER A 129 5.25 -13.88 2.56
N PHE A 130 6.43 -13.23 2.60
CA PHE A 130 6.75 -12.34 3.71
C PHE A 130 5.90 -11.08 3.65
N GLY A 131 5.30 -10.71 4.79
CA GLY A 131 4.61 -9.45 4.99
C GLY A 131 5.35 -8.59 6.01
N ILE A 132 5.60 -7.32 5.69
CA ILE A 132 6.17 -6.33 6.60
C ILE A 132 5.07 -5.84 7.53
N ALA A 133 5.32 -5.86 8.84
CA ALA A 133 4.42 -5.23 9.80
C ALA A 133 4.45 -3.71 9.67
N THR A 134 3.28 -3.08 9.69
CA THR A 134 3.12 -1.63 9.60
C THR A 134 2.49 -1.06 10.87
N ALA A 135 2.78 0.21 11.14
CA ALA A 135 2.33 0.88 12.35
C ALA A 135 0.79 0.95 12.47
N ASN A 136 0.11 1.08 11.34
CA ASN A 136 -1.36 1.11 11.26
C ASN A 136 -2.01 -0.28 11.20
N SER A 137 -1.22 -1.35 11.14
CA SER A 137 -1.71 -2.73 10.94
C SER A 137 -2.61 -2.88 9.70
N GLN A 138 -2.31 -2.17 8.60
CA GLN A 138 -3.07 -2.22 7.35
C GLN A 138 -2.22 -2.63 6.14
N GLY A 139 -0.96 -2.99 6.38
CA GLY A 139 -0.03 -3.42 5.32
C GLY A 139 0.55 -2.27 4.49
N THR A 140 0.28 -1.02 4.84
CA THR A 140 0.80 0.18 4.14
C THR A 140 1.31 1.23 5.13
N GLY A 141 2.07 2.21 4.66
CA GLY A 141 2.59 3.29 5.49
C GLY A 141 3.86 2.92 6.25
N ALA A 142 4.07 3.52 7.42
CA ALA A 142 5.29 3.35 8.19
C ALA A 142 5.51 1.90 8.63
N ALA A 143 6.65 1.33 8.27
CA ALA A 143 7.04 -0.01 8.67
C ALA A 143 7.35 -0.09 10.17
N GLN A 144 7.07 -1.23 10.79
CA GLN A 144 7.61 -1.57 12.10
C GLN A 144 9.06 -2.02 11.92
N VAL A 145 9.95 -1.05 11.96
CA VAL A 145 11.39 -1.25 11.82
C VAL A 145 12.09 -0.67 13.04
N THR A 146 13.05 -1.39 13.57
CA THR A 146 13.83 -0.95 14.72
C THR A 146 15.29 -0.70 14.33
N ILE A 147 15.94 0.26 15.00
CA ILE A 147 17.36 0.57 14.85
C ILE A 147 18.12 -0.09 15.99
N GLY A 148 19.18 -0.83 15.65
CA GLY A 148 20.06 -1.44 16.63
C GLY A 148 19.57 -2.80 17.15
N ASN A 149 20.36 -3.38 18.06
CA ASN A 149 20.10 -4.69 18.62
C ASN A 149 19.13 -4.57 19.82
N VAL A 150 18.17 -5.48 19.89
CA VAL A 150 17.10 -5.55 20.90
C VAL A 150 17.61 -5.44 22.36
N ASN A 151 18.88 -5.75 22.60
CA ASN A 151 19.48 -5.76 23.94
C ASN A 151 20.08 -4.41 24.40
N ASN A 152 20.15 -3.38 23.53
CA ASN A 152 20.87 -2.14 23.81
C ASN A 152 20.02 -0.85 23.74
N GLY A 153 18.72 -0.95 23.94
CA GLY A 153 17.81 0.17 23.75
C GLY A 153 17.49 0.38 22.26
N VAL A 154 16.32 -0.07 21.88
CA VAL A 154 15.89 -0.10 20.47
C VAL A 154 15.09 1.17 20.20
N SER A 155 15.49 1.91 19.16
CA SER A 155 14.69 2.99 18.61
C SER A 155 13.79 2.44 17.49
N LEU A 156 12.50 2.82 17.53
CA LEU A 156 11.58 2.55 16.45
C LEU A 156 11.77 3.61 15.36
N VAL A 157 11.89 3.19 14.09
CA VAL A 157 12.09 4.13 12.99
C VAL A 157 10.82 4.95 12.77
N ARG A 158 10.93 6.26 12.92
CA ARG A 158 9.87 7.23 12.70
C ARG A 158 10.45 8.53 12.11
N LEU A 159 9.56 9.38 11.62
CA LEU A 159 9.91 10.66 10.97
C LEU A 159 10.69 11.61 11.88
N THR A 160 10.39 11.61 13.18
CA THR A 160 11.00 12.49 14.17
C THR A 160 11.33 11.73 15.44
N GLY A 161 12.24 12.27 16.23
CA GLY A 161 12.54 11.77 17.56
C GLY A 161 11.36 11.93 18.53
N GLY A 162 11.39 11.18 19.62
CA GLY A 162 10.34 11.20 20.63
C GLY A 162 10.21 9.88 21.37
N THR A 163 9.05 9.64 21.97
CA THR A 163 8.72 8.38 22.64
C THR A 163 7.30 7.94 22.30
N LEU A 164 7.10 6.63 22.22
CA LEU A 164 5.79 6.00 22.00
C LEU A 164 5.55 4.94 23.08
N ALA A 165 4.46 5.07 23.82
CA ALA A 165 4.00 4.02 24.72
C ALA A 165 3.14 3.02 23.94
N PHE A 166 3.60 1.77 23.87
CA PHE A 166 2.89 0.71 23.16
C PHE A 166 3.13 -0.65 23.83
N ASN A 167 2.06 -1.41 24.08
CA ASN A 167 2.09 -2.71 24.77
C ASN A 167 2.83 -2.70 26.11
N GLY A 168 2.65 -1.64 26.91
CA GLY A 168 3.29 -1.50 28.22
C GLY A 168 4.78 -1.15 28.20
N LEU A 169 5.35 -0.94 27.01
CA LEU A 169 6.73 -0.51 26.79
C LEU A 169 6.77 0.93 26.31
N THR A 170 7.84 1.65 26.65
CA THR A 170 8.14 2.96 26.08
C THR A 170 9.25 2.80 25.06
N TRP A 171 8.92 3.11 23.79
CA TRP A 171 9.84 3.05 22.68
C TRP A 171 10.45 4.43 22.42
N THR A 172 11.75 4.48 22.19
CA THR A 172 12.39 5.68 21.64
C THR A 172 12.08 5.75 20.13
N LEU A 173 11.76 6.93 19.62
CA LEU A 173 11.54 7.18 18.21
C LEU A 173 12.73 7.91 17.61
N ALA A 174 13.17 7.52 16.41
CA ALA A 174 14.22 8.21 15.66
C ALA A 174 14.10 7.87 14.16
N PRO A 175 14.50 8.77 13.23
CA PRO A 175 14.72 8.37 11.85
C PRO A 175 15.96 7.45 11.77
N ALA A 176 16.00 6.60 10.75
CA ALA A 176 17.20 5.86 10.42
C ALA A 176 18.21 6.77 9.70
N HIS A 177 19.47 6.35 9.66
CA HIS A 177 20.56 7.08 8.97
C HIS A 177 21.33 6.13 8.03
N PRO A 178 21.98 6.64 6.99
CA PRO A 178 22.92 5.86 6.21
C PRO A 178 23.97 5.18 7.11
N GLY A 179 24.15 3.88 6.94
CA GLY A 179 25.04 3.06 7.78
C GLY A 179 24.39 2.39 8.99
N ASP A 180 23.15 2.75 9.35
CA ASP A 180 22.45 2.11 10.46
C ASP A 180 22.10 0.65 10.12
N THR A 181 22.19 -0.22 11.14
CA THR A 181 21.65 -1.57 11.07
C THR A 181 20.22 -1.57 11.58
N LEU A 182 19.32 -2.05 10.73
CA LEU A 182 17.87 -2.05 10.94
C LEU A 182 17.34 -3.48 11.04
N VAL A 183 16.22 -3.63 11.76
CA VAL A 183 15.48 -4.88 11.86
C VAL A 183 14.04 -4.66 11.41
N ILE A 184 13.66 -5.36 10.33
CA ILE A 184 12.27 -5.42 9.85
C ILE A 184 11.56 -6.53 10.60
N TRP A 185 10.35 -6.25 11.06
CA TRP A 185 9.46 -7.21 11.70
C TRP A 185 8.31 -7.60 10.76
N GLY A 186 7.95 -8.89 10.75
CA GLY A 186 6.91 -9.40 9.88
C GLY A 186 6.58 -10.86 10.11
N THR A 187 5.89 -11.47 9.15
CA THR A 187 5.50 -12.89 9.17
C THR A 187 5.51 -13.49 7.77
N GLY A 188 5.55 -14.81 7.66
CA GLY A 188 5.48 -15.49 6.36
C GLY A 188 6.85 -15.73 5.71
N GLY A 189 7.91 -15.80 6.50
CA GLY A 189 9.27 -16.09 6.01
C GLY A 189 9.48 -17.51 5.51
N GLY A 190 8.53 -18.42 5.72
CA GLY A 190 8.58 -19.82 5.24
C GLY A 190 8.73 -20.84 6.34
N ALA A 191 8.80 -22.11 5.98
CA ALA A 191 8.78 -23.22 6.92
C ALA A 191 9.97 -23.21 7.90
N ASP A 192 9.67 -23.18 9.19
CA ASP A 192 10.62 -23.30 10.28
C ASP A 192 9.96 -23.94 11.51
N SER A 193 10.32 -25.19 11.80
CA SER A 193 9.71 -25.94 12.91
C SER A 193 10.02 -25.33 14.29
N GLN A 194 11.08 -24.57 14.43
CA GLN A 194 11.39 -23.85 15.67
C GLN A 194 10.39 -22.71 15.91
N ASN A 195 9.94 -22.08 14.84
CA ASN A 195 8.98 -20.98 14.91
C ASN A 195 7.59 -21.41 15.39
N ASP A 196 7.16 -22.65 15.13
CA ASP A 196 5.87 -23.20 15.63
C ASP A 196 5.71 -23.10 17.15
N THR A 197 6.80 -23.01 17.89
CA THR A 197 6.84 -22.95 19.36
C THR A 197 7.48 -21.67 19.88
N GLY A 198 7.75 -20.69 18.99
CA GLY A 198 8.39 -19.43 19.34
C GLY A 198 9.89 -19.56 19.62
N GLY A 199 10.55 -20.56 19.03
CA GLY A 199 12.00 -20.67 19.01
C GLY A 199 12.63 -19.79 17.95
N THR A 200 13.94 -19.56 18.05
CA THR A 200 14.73 -18.87 17.02
C THR A 200 15.19 -19.86 15.96
N SER A 201 15.26 -19.41 14.72
CA SER A 201 15.91 -20.17 13.64
C SER A 201 17.35 -19.75 13.44
N GLY A 202 18.12 -20.57 12.73
CA GLY A 202 19.35 -20.14 12.07
C GLY A 202 19.05 -19.15 10.95
N ASP A 203 20.11 -18.52 10.42
CA ASP A 203 19.97 -17.61 9.28
C ASP A 203 19.47 -18.35 8.03
N GLN A 204 18.38 -17.88 7.45
CA GLN A 204 17.76 -18.43 6.26
C GLN A 204 17.89 -17.51 5.03
N THR A 205 18.75 -16.49 5.09
CA THR A 205 18.89 -15.47 4.03
C THR A 205 19.18 -16.11 2.67
N ALA A 206 20.16 -16.99 2.59
CA ALA A 206 20.54 -17.66 1.34
C ALA A 206 19.47 -18.68 0.88
N GLN A 207 18.97 -19.52 1.78
CA GLN A 207 17.97 -20.54 1.48
C GLN A 207 16.63 -19.93 1.05
N GLY A 208 16.30 -18.74 1.59
CA GLY A 208 15.09 -18.00 1.29
C GLY A 208 15.22 -17.05 0.11
N ASN A 209 16.42 -16.87 -0.43
CA ASN A 209 16.70 -15.83 -1.40
C ASN A 209 16.09 -14.49 -0.98
N PHE A 210 16.40 -14.06 0.26
CA PHE A 210 15.91 -12.81 0.81
C PHE A 210 16.72 -11.62 0.30
N SER A 211 16.03 -10.54 -0.04
CA SER A 211 16.60 -9.25 -0.37
C SER A 211 15.72 -8.14 0.18
N VAL A 212 16.31 -7.13 0.79
CA VAL A 212 15.61 -5.90 1.21
C VAL A 212 15.74 -4.87 0.11
N LEU A 213 14.64 -4.25 -0.27
CA LEU A 213 14.59 -3.19 -1.28
C LEU A 213 14.27 -1.88 -0.56
N VAL A 214 15.21 -0.94 -0.59
CA VAL A 214 15.02 0.44 -0.10
C VAL A 214 15.11 1.38 -1.28
N ASP A 215 14.03 2.06 -1.61
CA ASP A 215 13.91 2.88 -2.83
C ASP A 215 14.36 2.13 -4.10
N GLY A 216 14.00 0.85 -4.20
CA GLY A 216 14.40 -0.02 -5.30
C GLY A 216 15.86 -0.53 -5.23
N THR A 217 16.67 -0.02 -4.32
CA THR A 217 18.05 -0.52 -4.11
C THR A 217 18.01 -1.83 -3.35
N ALA A 218 18.52 -2.90 -3.98
CA ALA A 218 18.58 -4.21 -3.37
C ALA A 218 19.73 -4.30 -2.34
N ILE A 219 19.41 -4.73 -1.13
CA ILE A 219 20.33 -4.88 -0.01
C ILE A 219 20.27 -6.33 0.47
N MET A 220 21.41 -6.99 0.55
CA MET A 220 21.50 -8.33 1.12
C MET A 220 21.29 -8.24 2.64
N PRO A 221 20.35 -8.98 3.23
CA PRO A 221 20.21 -9.07 4.68
C PRO A 221 21.45 -9.67 5.35
N LEU A 222 21.70 -9.24 6.57
CA LEU A 222 22.68 -9.88 7.47
C LEU A 222 22.13 -11.12 8.12
N TYR A 223 20.80 -11.18 8.27
CA TYR A 223 20.05 -12.27 8.88
C TYR A 223 18.59 -12.21 8.45
N SER A 224 18.00 -13.36 8.20
CA SER A 224 16.56 -13.53 8.00
C SER A 224 16.11 -14.81 8.68
N GLY A 225 15.20 -14.70 9.65
CA GLY A 225 14.78 -15.88 10.40
C GLY A 225 13.71 -15.61 11.46
N ALA A 226 13.27 -16.67 12.11
CA ALA A 226 12.29 -16.61 13.19
C ALA A 226 12.84 -15.86 14.42
N SER A 227 12.00 -15.08 15.06
CA SER A 227 12.29 -14.40 16.31
C SER A 227 11.75 -15.18 17.50
N SER A 228 12.45 -15.09 18.64
CA SER A 228 12.05 -15.85 19.85
C SER A 228 10.78 -15.30 20.51
N GLY A 229 10.05 -16.16 21.19
CA GLY A 229 8.94 -15.84 22.09
C GLY A 229 7.57 -15.70 21.42
N TYR A 230 7.51 -15.45 20.11
CA TYR A 230 6.27 -15.26 19.38
C TYR A 230 6.22 -16.13 18.11
N PRO A 231 5.49 -17.26 18.13
CA PRO A 231 5.33 -18.10 16.96
C PRO A 231 4.80 -17.32 15.76
N GLY A 232 5.42 -17.47 14.60
CA GLY A 232 5.09 -16.76 13.37
C GLY A 232 5.75 -15.40 13.21
N LEU A 233 6.45 -14.90 14.23
CA LEU A 233 7.21 -13.65 14.12
C LEU A 233 8.57 -13.90 13.47
N TRP A 234 8.84 -13.12 12.43
CA TRP A 234 10.11 -13.10 11.71
C TRP A 234 10.80 -11.76 11.83
N GLN A 235 12.14 -11.79 11.80
CA GLN A 235 12.99 -10.61 11.71
C GLN A 235 13.93 -10.70 10.52
N ILE A 236 14.18 -9.56 9.89
CA ILE A 236 15.17 -9.41 8.82
C ILE A 236 16.09 -8.27 9.19
N ASN A 237 17.36 -8.56 9.39
CA ASN A 237 18.38 -7.60 9.77
C ASN A 237 19.19 -7.17 8.55
N PHE A 238 19.36 -5.89 8.34
CA PHE A 238 20.12 -5.36 7.22
C PHE A 238 20.79 -4.03 7.58
N THR A 239 21.82 -3.64 6.84
CA THR A 239 22.49 -2.35 7.03
C THR A 239 22.19 -1.44 5.85
N LEU A 240 21.72 -0.22 6.13
CA LEU A 240 21.54 0.81 5.10
C LEU A 240 22.90 1.15 4.49
N PRO A 241 23.04 1.14 3.14
CA PRO A 241 24.27 1.59 2.50
C PRO A 241 24.65 3.00 2.93
N PRO A 242 25.94 3.30 3.14
CA PRO A 242 26.37 4.67 3.47
C PRO A 242 26.02 5.71 2.39
N THR A 243 25.76 5.22 1.17
CA THR A 243 25.42 6.04 0.00
C THR A 243 23.91 6.19 -0.21
N ILE A 244 23.08 5.56 0.65
CA ILE A 244 21.62 5.69 0.52
C ILE A 244 21.22 7.15 0.69
N ALA A 245 20.37 7.66 -0.17
CA ALA A 245 19.88 9.02 -0.04
C ALA A 245 18.92 9.15 1.13
N ALA A 246 18.99 10.28 1.84
CA ALA A 246 17.99 10.61 2.86
C ALA A 246 16.61 10.79 2.22
N ASP A 247 15.60 10.21 2.86
CA ASP A 247 14.21 10.27 2.44
C ASP A 247 13.28 9.99 3.63
N CYS A 248 12.34 10.88 3.86
CA CYS A 248 11.36 10.71 4.95
C CYS A 248 10.35 9.59 4.70
N PHE A 249 10.18 9.19 3.46
CA PHE A 249 9.21 8.18 3.02
C PHE A 249 9.86 7.17 2.07
N ALA A 250 11.11 6.80 2.36
CA ALA A 250 11.80 5.79 1.56
C ALA A 250 10.98 4.51 1.47
N SER A 251 10.77 4.01 0.26
CA SER A 251 10.05 2.77 0.05
C SER A 251 10.81 1.59 0.65
N LEU A 252 10.10 0.68 1.31
CA LEU A 252 10.65 -0.53 1.90
C LEU A 252 9.85 -1.74 1.46
N GLN A 253 10.52 -2.70 0.86
CA GLN A 253 9.97 -4.00 0.51
C GLN A 253 10.97 -5.11 0.82
N VAL A 254 10.48 -6.33 0.91
CA VAL A 254 11.27 -7.55 1.04
C VAL A 254 10.91 -8.49 -0.10
N SER A 255 11.90 -8.93 -0.85
CA SER A 255 11.76 -10.06 -1.76
C SER A 255 12.17 -11.34 -1.03
N ALA A 256 11.33 -12.35 -1.04
CA ALA A 256 11.57 -13.65 -0.40
C ALA A 256 11.13 -14.78 -1.33
N GLY A 257 12.07 -15.60 -1.80
CA GLY A 257 11.78 -16.68 -2.72
C GLY A 257 11.14 -16.24 -4.05
N GLY A 258 11.41 -15.02 -4.49
CA GLY A 258 10.83 -14.42 -5.70
C GLY A 258 9.49 -13.72 -5.49
N ASN A 259 8.89 -13.80 -4.30
CA ASN A 259 7.68 -13.06 -3.94
C ASN A 259 8.03 -11.75 -3.25
N LEU A 260 7.29 -10.69 -3.59
CA LEU A 260 7.47 -9.37 -3.00
C LEU A 260 6.52 -9.17 -1.83
N SER A 261 7.02 -8.52 -0.76
CA SER A 261 6.18 -8.09 0.36
C SER A 261 5.25 -6.94 -0.03
N ASN A 262 4.33 -6.59 0.88
CA ASN A 262 3.67 -5.29 0.84
C ASN A 262 4.69 -4.15 0.75
N LEU A 263 4.26 -3.03 0.21
CA LEU A 263 5.02 -1.79 0.16
C LEU A 263 4.78 -0.98 1.43
N ALA A 264 5.84 -0.81 2.21
CA ALA A 264 5.86 0.03 3.40
C ALA A 264 6.86 1.19 3.21
N SER A 265 6.99 2.05 4.21
CA SER A 265 7.95 3.15 4.18
C SER A 265 8.80 3.20 5.44
N ILE A 266 10.01 3.75 5.31
CA ILE A 266 10.88 4.11 6.44
C ILE A 266 11.37 5.54 6.29
N ALA A 267 11.65 6.18 7.43
CA ALA A 267 12.24 7.52 7.45
C ALA A 267 13.77 7.41 7.53
N ILE A 268 14.47 7.98 6.57
CA ILE A 268 15.94 8.04 6.52
C ILE A 268 16.36 9.52 6.55
N ALA A 269 16.94 9.96 7.65
CA ALA A 269 17.48 11.30 7.78
C ALA A 269 18.97 11.36 7.38
N PRO A 270 19.49 12.55 7.00
CA PRO A 270 20.93 12.74 6.87
C PRO A 270 21.65 12.43 8.19
N ALA A 271 22.91 11.99 8.09
CA ALA A 271 23.73 11.69 9.26
C ALA A 271 23.73 12.86 10.27
N GLY A 272 23.48 12.55 11.55
CA GLY A 272 23.47 13.52 12.63
C GLY A 272 22.20 14.38 12.76
N GLN A 273 21.20 14.21 11.92
CA GLN A 273 19.91 14.89 12.04
C GLN A 273 18.91 14.03 12.85
N SER A 274 18.20 14.64 13.76
CA SER A 274 17.17 13.95 14.58
C SER A 274 15.80 13.87 13.94
N SER A 275 15.64 14.44 12.75
CA SER A 275 14.40 14.43 11.96
C SER A 275 14.71 14.46 10.46
N CYS A 276 13.78 13.94 9.68
CA CYS A 276 13.84 14.09 8.23
C CYS A 276 13.58 15.53 7.81
N SER A 277 14.18 15.95 6.69
CA SER A 277 13.78 17.14 5.94
C SER A 277 13.05 16.71 4.67
N SER A 278 11.87 17.27 4.47
CA SER A 278 11.06 17.06 3.26
C SER A 278 10.42 18.38 2.84
N GLN A 279 9.63 18.40 1.77
CA GLN A 279 8.79 19.58 1.45
C GLN A 279 7.73 19.84 2.53
N ILE A 280 7.41 18.82 3.33
CA ILE A 280 6.56 18.95 4.51
C ILE A 280 7.38 19.62 5.62
N SER A 281 6.83 20.66 6.23
CA SER A 281 7.50 21.38 7.32
C SER A 281 7.79 20.45 8.52
N THR A 282 8.86 20.72 9.26
CA THR A 282 9.18 19.97 10.49
C THR A 282 8.03 20.00 11.49
N SER A 283 7.26 21.11 11.57
CA SER A 283 6.07 21.19 12.44
C SER A 283 4.98 20.23 11.99
N THR A 284 4.75 20.09 10.69
CA THR A 284 3.78 19.12 10.13
C THR A 284 4.26 17.70 10.37
N LEU A 285 5.55 17.39 10.13
CA LEU A 285 6.13 16.08 10.44
C LEU A 285 5.96 15.70 11.92
N ASN A 286 6.16 16.64 12.84
CA ASN A 286 5.89 16.42 14.26
C ASN A 286 4.41 16.16 14.55
N THR A 287 3.51 16.89 13.89
CA THR A 287 2.06 16.66 14.00
C THR A 287 1.70 15.25 13.52
N LEU A 288 2.27 14.81 12.40
CA LEU A 288 2.08 13.46 11.85
C LEU A 288 2.59 12.38 12.81
N SER A 289 3.78 12.55 13.34
CA SER A 289 4.39 11.59 14.29
C SER A 289 3.57 11.45 15.58
N ASN A 290 2.79 12.48 15.94
CA ASN A 290 1.91 12.47 17.11
C ASN A 290 0.45 12.11 16.77
N GLY A 291 0.18 11.59 15.59
CA GLY A 291 -1.16 11.15 15.20
C GLY A 291 -2.11 12.30 14.80
N GLY A 292 -1.58 13.46 14.45
CA GLY A 292 -2.35 14.61 13.97
C GLY A 292 -2.76 14.49 12.50
N ASN A 293 -3.36 15.56 11.99
CA ASN A 293 -3.85 15.62 10.62
C ASN A 293 -2.83 16.25 9.66
N ILE A 294 -2.87 15.82 8.41
CA ILE A 294 -2.24 16.50 7.28
C ILE A 294 -3.30 16.86 6.23
N VAL A 295 -3.14 17.99 5.57
CA VAL A 295 -3.98 18.41 4.45
C VAL A 295 -3.14 18.49 3.19
N MET A 296 -3.59 17.78 2.16
CA MET A 296 -2.90 17.71 0.87
C MET A 296 -3.83 18.16 -0.25
N ALA A 297 -3.28 18.79 -1.30
CA ALA A 297 -4.00 19.12 -2.53
C ALA A 297 -3.34 18.42 -3.72
N GLY A 298 -4.14 17.64 -4.45
CA GLY A 298 -3.75 17.07 -5.74
C GLY A 298 -4.65 17.64 -6.84
N LEU A 299 -4.12 18.56 -7.62
CA LEU A 299 -4.82 19.18 -8.74
C LEU A 299 -4.06 18.85 -10.03
N THR A 300 -4.78 18.41 -11.06
CA THR A 300 -4.19 18.00 -12.32
C THR A 300 -4.88 18.71 -13.50
N MET A 301 -4.11 18.97 -14.53
CA MET A 301 -4.60 19.33 -15.84
C MET A 301 -3.99 18.37 -16.85
N GLN A 302 -4.82 17.70 -17.63
CA GLN A 302 -4.39 16.55 -18.39
C GLN A 302 -4.85 16.59 -19.83
N HIS A 303 -3.91 16.28 -20.73
CA HIS A 303 -4.15 15.87 -22.10
C HIS A 303 -3.90 14.38 -22.18
N LEU A 304 -4.95 13.56 -22.24
CA LEU A 304 -4.91 12.11 -22.23
C LEU A 304 -5.20 11.55 -23.61
N SER A 305 -4.23 10.85 -24.20
CA SER A 305 -4.38 10.06 -25.42
C SER A 305 -4.57 8.58 -25.08
N PHE A 306 -5.58 7.92 -25.64
CA PHE A 306 -5.88 6.51 -25.44
C PHE A 306 -6.42 5.85 -26.72
N THR A 307 -6.53 4.51 -26.73
CA THR A 307 -7.11 3.76 -27.85
C THR A 307 -8.60 4.12 -28.00
N GLY A 308 -8.93 5.04 -28.85
CA GLY A 308 -10.31 5.48 -29.08
C GLY A 308 -10.47 6.99 -29.05
N GLY A 309 -9.43 7.73 -28.68
CA GLY A 309 -9.49 9.19 -28.74
C GLY A 309 -8.55 9.95 -27.82
N VAL A 310 -8.89 11.19 -27.64
CA VAL A 310 -8.20 12.11 -26.74
C VAL A 310 -9.23 12.69 -25.77
N GLN A 311 -8.84 12.86 -24.53
CA GLN A 311 -9.60 13.54 -23.49
C GLN A 311 -8.76 14.64 -22.86
N GLU A 312 -9.35 15.80 -22.68
CA GLU A 312 -8.74 16.91 -21.98
C GLU A 312 -9.56 17.25 -20.74
N SER A 313 -8.89 17.45 -19.62
CA SER A 313 -9.57 17.71 -18.36
C SER A 313 -8.71 18.50 -17.38
N VAL A 314 -9.39 19.12 -16.42
CA VAL A 314 -8.79 19.66 -15.21
C VAL A 314 -9.60 19.20 -14.01
N GLY A 315 -8.94 18.87 -12.91
CA GLY A 315 -9.61 18.44 -11.70
C GLY A 315 -8.68 18.14 -10.55
N GLY A 316 -9.25 17.57 -9.49
CA GLY A 316 -8.50 17.13 -8.32
C GLY A 316 -9.29 17.27 -7.03
N VAL A 317 -8.58 17.16 -5.92
CA VAL A 317 -9.15 17.14 -4.58
C VAL A 317 -8.24 17.84 -3.57
N PHE A 318 -8.84 18.29 -2.47
CA PHE A 318 -8.16 18.66 -1.24
C PHE A 318 -8.47 17.59 -0.19
N ASN A 319 -7.47 16.92 0.31
CA ASN A 319 -7.60 15.74 1.19
C ASN A 319 -7.15 16.08 2.61
N ARG A 320 -7.92 15.66 3.60
CA ARG A 320 -7.46 15.60 5.00
C ARG A 320 -7.23 14.14 5.38
N TYR A 321 -6.06 13.86 5.94
CA TYR A 321 -5.74 12.57 6.51
C TYR A 321 -5.51 12.75 8.02
N THR A 322 -6.17 11.94 8.84
CA THR A 322 -5.87 11.82 10.26
C THR A 322 -4.82 10.74 10.48
N SER A 323 -3.94 10.91 11.47
CA SER A 323 -2.86 9.95 11.75
C SER A 323 -2.00 9.66 10.52
N ALA A 324 -1.61 10.69 9.80
CA ALA A 324 -1.00 10.59 8.46
C ALA A 324 0.33 9.85 8.43
N GLU A 325 1.03 9.68 9.56
CA GLU A 325 2.16 8.74 9.67
C GLU A 325 1.78 7.32 9.26
N PHE A 326 0.52 6.94 9.45
CA PHE A 326 -0.04 5.64 9.07
C PHE A 326 -0.69 5.65 7.70
N LEU A 327 -1.02 6.82 7.18
CA LEU A 327 -1.83 7.01 5.99
C LEU A 327 -1.05 7.51 4.78
N ILE A 328 0.12 8.13 4.98
CA ILE A 328 0.95 8.50 3.85
C ILE A 328 1.53 7.20 3.28
N PRO A 329 0.87 6.65 2.25
CA PRO A 329 1.50 5.60 1.49
C PRO A 329 2.73 6.24 0.83
N TYR A 330 3.63 5.41 0.46
CA TYR A 330 4.69 5.72 -0.46
C TYR A 330 4.26 6.74 -1.55
N SER A 331 5.03 7.79 -1.71
CA SER A 331 4.72 8.92 -2.60
C SER A 331 5.05 8.70 -4.09
N GLY A 332 5.41 7.48 -4.47
CA GLY A 332 5.86 7.10 -5.82
C GLY A 332 7.37 6.83 -5.87
N PRO A 333 7.88 6.21 -6.95
CA PRO A 333 9.30 5.93 -7.10
C PRO A 333 10.11 7.23 -7.20
N LYS A 334 11.31 7.22 -6.65
CA LYS A 334 12.30 8.27 -6.90
C LYS A 334 12.70 8.29 -8.37
N LEU A 335 13.12 9.47 -8.82
CA LEU A 335 13.61 9.66 -10.18
C LEU A 335 14.75 8.68 -10.51
N GLY A 336 14.62 7.93 -11.59
CA GLY A 336 15.53 6.88 -12.02
C GLY A 336 15.21 5.48 -11.49
N LEU A 337 14.20 5.31 -10.65
CA LEU A 337 13.86 4.04 -10.01
C LEU A 337 12.49 3.52 -10.41
N CYS A 338 12.32 2.21 -10.25
CA CYS A 338 11.01 1.54 -10.33
C CYS A 338 10.66 0.90 -8.99
N THR A 339 9.37 0.87 -8.69
CA THR A 339 8.80 0.13 -7.56
C THR A 339 7.67 -0.75 -8.04
N VAL A 340 7.40 -1.80 -7.29
CA VAL A 340 6.29 -2.72 -7.57
C VAL A 340 5.36 -2.71 -6.38
N LEU A 341 4.09 -2.42 -6.63
CA LEU A 341 3.03 -2.50 -5.65
C LEU A 341 2.16 -3.71 -6.00
N ASP A 342 2.21 -4.73 -5.18
CA ASP A 342 1.29 -5.86 -5.22
C ASP A 342 0.19 -5.60 -4.20
N GLN A 343 -1.00 -5.28 -4.68
CA GLN A 343 -2.14 -4.93 -3.84
C GLN A 343 -3.20 -6.02 -3.91
N THR A 344 -3.52 -6.55 -2.75
CA THR A 344 -4.68 -7.39 -2.59
C THR A 344 -5.64 -6.73 -1.60
N TYR A 345 -6.83 -6.42 -2.07
CA TYR A 345 -7.89 -5.88 -1.23
C TYR A 345 -8.85 -7.00 -0.86
N PRO A 346 -8.86 -7.49 0.38
CA PRO A 346 -9.86 -8.48 0.79
C PRO A 346 -11.25 -7.87 0.66
N LYS A 347 -12.13 -8.53 -0.11
CA LYS A 347 -13.52 -8.09 -0.28
C LYS A 347 -14.20 -8.02 1.08
N GLY A 348 -14.55 -6.81 1.53
CA GLY A 348 -15.09 -6.56 2.87
C GLY A 348 -14.00 -6.37 3.94
N GLY A 349 -12.70 -6.42 3.58
CA GLY A 349 -11.63 -5.86 4.40
C GLY A 349 -11.71 -4.34 4.40
N LYS A 350 -11.15 -3.71 5.41
CA LYS A 350 -11.02 -2.26 5.42
C LYS A 350 -9.97 -1.92 4.34
N GLU A 351 -10.39 -1.22 3.29
CA GLU A 351 -9.41 -0.66 2.34
C GLU A 351 -8.40 0.18 3.12
N PRO A 352 -7.14 0.25 2.65
CA PRO A 352 -6.21 1.22 3.20
C PRO A 352 -6.95 2.55 3.28
N SER A 353 -7.03 3.13 4.46
CA SER A 353 -7.88 4.30 4.69
C SER A 353 -7.51 5.39 3.70
N GLY A 354 -8.43 5.66 2.80
CA GLY A 354 -8.42 6.87 1.98
C GLY A 354 -8.45 8.11 2.88
N PRO A 355 -8.49 9.31 2.31
CA PRO A 355 -8.60 10.53 3.08
C PRO A 355 -9.84 10.47 4.00
N ASP A 356 -9.69 10.93 5.23
CA ASP A 356 -10.81 11.00 6.18
C ASP A 356 -11.90 11.98 5.72
N ALA A 357 -11.50 12.98 4.94
CA ALA A 357 -12.41 13.93 4.34
C ALA A 357 -11.82 14.59 3.09
N LEU A 358 -12.67 14.83 2.11
CA LEU A 358 -12.42 15.77 1.02
C LEU A 358 -12.91 17.15 1.46
N LEU A 359 -12.06 18.16 1.26
CA LEU A 359 -12.28 19.51 1.76
C LEU A 359 -12.89 20.41 0.69
N ASP A 360 -13.82 21.25 1.11
CA ASP A 360 -14.50 22.21 0.24
C ASP A 360 -13.64 23.48 0.04
N ALA A 361 -13.17 23.68 -1.19
CA ALA A 361 -12.44 24.86 -1.66
C ALA A 361 -13.34 25.85 -2.40
N GLY A 362 -14.67 25.64 -2.41
CA GLY A 362 -15.64 26.46 -3.13
C GLY A 362 -15.56 26.31 -4.65
N THR A 363 -15.95 27.34 -5.35
CA THR A 363 -15.92 27.36 -6.82
C THR A 363 -14.48 27.48 -7.33
N LEU A 364 -14.07 26.54 -8.16
CA LEU A 364 -12.81 26.65 -8.90
C LEU A 364 -13.06 27.15 -10.33
N THR A 365 -12.15 27.95 -10.85
CA THR A 365 -12.16 28.41 -12.23
C THR A 365 -10.81 28.23 -12.88
N ILE A 366 -10.81 27.87 -14.16
CA ILE A 366 -9.59 27.69 -14.98
C ILE A 366 -9.63 28.67 -16.15
N SER A 367 -8.50 29.29 -16.45
CA SER A 367 -8.31 30.18 -17.61
C SER A 367 -6.95 29.95 -18.26
N GLY A 368 -6.82 30.29 -19.52
CA GLY A 368 -5.59 30.17 -20.30
C GLY A 368 -5.84 30.04 -21.78
N PRO A 369 -4.82 29.72 -22.59
CA PRO A 369 -5.00 29.56 -24.02
C PRO A 369 -6.11 28.55 -24.33
N GLY A 370 -7.01 28.88 -25.27
CA GLY A 370 -8.16 28.03 -25.59
C GLY A 370 -9.33 28.10 -24.61
N ILE A 371 -9.17 28.73 -23.44
CA ILE A 371 -10.21 28.87 -22.40
C ILE A 371 -10.50 30.33 -22.13
N THR A 372 -11.33 30.91 -22.97
CA THR A 372 -11.78 32.32 -22.85
C THR A 372 -13.28 32.40 -23.16
N PRO A 373 -14.12 32.87 -22.22
CA PRO A 373 -13.82 33.29 -20.84
C PRO A 373 -13.40 32.14 -19.93
N ALA A 374 -12.92 32.46 -18.71
CA ALA A 374 -12.60 31.48 -17.69
C ALA A 374 -13.76 30.51 -17.45
N LYS A 375 -13.45 29.23 -17.32
CA LYS A 375 -14.44 28.15 -17.17
C LYS A 375 -14.48 27.64 -15.71
N THR A 376 -15.68 27.45 -15.21
CA THR A 376 -15.89 26.83 -13.90
C THR A 376 -15.55 25.36 -13.95
N VAL A 377 -14.81 24.89 -12.94
CA VAL A 377 -14.54 23.46 -12.72
C VAL A 377 -15.69 22.88 -11.92
N SER A 378 -16.34 21.85 -12.45
CA SER A 378 -17.52 21.24 -11.83
C SER A 378 -17.15 20.53 -10.52
N VAL A 379 -18.07 20.59 -9.56
CA VAL A 379 -17.95 19.93 -8.25
C VAL A 379 -18.83 18.69 -8.23
N PHE A 380 -18.27 17.59 -7.78
CA PHE A 380 -18.98 16.34 -7.50
C PHE A 380 -18.89 16.08 -6.00
N THR A 381 -20.02 15.98 -5.33
CA THR A 381 -20.04 15.69 -3.89
C THR A 381 -20.39 14.23 -3.66
N GLY A 382 -19.39 13.46 -3.20
CA GLY A 382 -19.54 12.07 -2.78
C GLY A 382 -19.67 11.93 -1.27
N PRO A 383 -19.73 10.70 -0.75
CA PRO A 383 -19.80 10.43 0.69
C PRO A 383 -18.62 11.02 1.48
N SER A 384 -17.44 11.10 0.88
CA SER A 384 -16.22 11.64 1.50
C SER A 384 -16.07 13.16 1.37
N GLY A 385 -16.93 13.83 0.58
CA GLY A 385 -16.89 15.27 0.33
C GLY A 385 -16.74 15.64 -1.14
N PRO A 386 -16.36 16.91 -1.46
CA PRO A 386 -16.32 17.43 -2.81
C PRO A 386 -15.03 17.05 -3.55
N ALA A 387 -15.18 16.64 -4.80
CA ALA A 387 -14.12 16.48 -5.79
C ALA A 387 -14.40 17.40 -6.99
N TYR A 388 -13.35 17.85 -7.65
CA TYR A 388 -13.43 18.81 -8.75
C TYR A 388 -13.03 18.13 -10.06
N SER A 389 -13.84 18.28 -11.12
CA SER A 389 -13.48 17.76 -12.44
C SER A 389 -14.27 18.47 -13.54
N THR A 390 -13.60 18.82 -14.63
CA THR A 390 -14.24 19.36 -15.84
C THR A 390 -13.48 18.87 -17.05
N SER A 391 -14.22 18.35 -18.03
CA SER A 391 -13.67 17.96 -19.34
C SER A 391 -13.81 19.12 -20.34
N PHE A 392 -12.92 19.13 -21.30
CA PHE A 392 -12.89 20.11 -22.41
C PHE A 392 -13.13 19.40 -23.75
N THR A 393 -13.49 20.19 -24.75
CA THR A 393 -13.42 19.76 -26.14
C THR A 393 -11.95 19.58 -26.52
N VAL A 394 -11.64 18.51 -27.23
CA VAL A 394 -10.27 18.21 -27.69
C VAL A 394 -9.70 19.38 -28.48
N GLY A 395 -8.46 19.76 -28.18
CA GLY A 395 -7.77 20.91 -28.74
C GLY A 395 -7.98 22.22 -27.95
N THR A 396 -8.65 22.15 -26.79
CA THR A 396 -8.78 23.30 -25.87
C THR A 396 -7.48 23.53 -25.10
N LEU A 397 -6.85 22.45 -24.61
CA LEU A 397 -5.57 22.55 -23.93
C LEU A 397 -4.42 22.60 -24.96
N VAL A 398 -3.71 23.71 -24.96
CA VAL A 398 -2.60 23.98 -25.89
C VAL A 398 -1.28 23.57 -25.24
N ASP A 399 -0.52 22.71 -25.90
CA ASP A 399 0.82 22.32 -25.46
C ASP A 399 1.73 23.56 -25.32
N GLY A 400 2.48 23.62 -24.22
CA GLY A 400 3.29 24.78 -23.86
C GLY A 400 2.47 25.98 -23.34
N GLY A 401 1.14 25.87 -23.30
CA GLY A 401 0.25 26.91 -22.78
C GLY A 401 0.32 27.03 -21.27
N THR A 402 0.29 28.24 -20.72
CA THR A 402 0.21 28.49 -19.29
C THR A 402 -1.24 28.71 -18.88
N TYR A 403 -1.68 27.96 -17.87
CA TYR A 403 -3.04 27.99 -17.35
C TYR A 403 -3.06 28.43 -15.89
N THR A 404 -4.09 29.16 -15.54
CA THR A 404 -4.30 29.64 -14.16
C THR A 404 -5.56 29.01 -13.59
N LEU A 405 -5.39 28.27 -12.50
CA LEU A 405 -6.47 27.72 -11.69
C LEU A 405 -6.66 28.61 -10.46
N SER A 406 -7.89 29.07 -10.23
CA SER A 406 -8.24 29.92 -9.09
C SER A 406 -9.39 29.31 -8.32
N GLY A 407 -9.30 29.33 -6.99
CA GLY A 407 -10.36 28.99 -6.07
C GLY A 407 -10.85 30.24 -5.35
N ALA A 408 -12.17 30.47 -5.34
CA ALA A 408 -12.79 31.59 -4.63
C ALA A 408 -12.74 31.46 -3.10
N GLY A 409 -12.43 30.25 -2.62
CA GLY A 409 -12.54 29.84 -1.24
C GLY A 409 -13.91 29.22 -0.93
N GLY A 410 -13.90 28.19 -0.10
CA GLY A 410 -15.07 27.43 0.32
C GLY A 410 -15.17 27.33 1.84
N LYS A 411 -15.87 26.33 2.28
CA LYS A 411 -16.08 26.07 3.72
C LYS A 411 -14.78 25.73 4.45
N ASP A 412 -13.86 25.00 3.79
CA ASP A 412 -12.70 24.44 4.44
C ASP A 412 -11.38 25.07 3.96
N VAL A 413 -11.28 25.41 2.69
CA VAL A 413 -10.07 25.92 2.04
C VAL A 413 -10.30 27.38 1.61
N GLY A 414 -9.39 28.26 1.98
CA GLY A 414 -9.42 29.67 1.61
C GLY A 414 -9.13 29.91 0.11
N PRO A 415 -9.25 31.17 -0.35
CA PRO A 415 -9.00 31.51 -1.74
C PRO A 415 -7.54 31.28 -2.14
N PHE A 416 -7.33 30.90 -3.41
CA PHE A 416 -6.00 30.70 -3.98
C PHE A 416 -5.98 30.95 -5.49
N THR A 417 -4.79 31.17 -6.01
CA THR A 417 -4.52 31.21 -7.44
C THR A 417 -3.18 30.56 -7.71
N VAL A 418 -3.14 29.70 -8.70
CA VAL A 418 -1.95 28.95 -9.10
C VAL A 418 -1.88 28.85 -10.61
N SER A 419 -0.68 28.96 -11.18
CA SER A 419 -0.46 28.83 -12.62
C SER A 419 0.55 27.74 -12.91
N ALA A 420 0.30 26.96 -13.96
CA ALA A 420 1.20 25.93 -14.43
C ALA A 420 1.21 25.86 -15.96
N THR A 421 2.32 25.42 -16.52
CA THR A 421 2.52 25.37 -17.98
C THR A 421 2.49 23.91 -18.44
N MET A 422 1.66 23.61 -19.45
CA MET A 422 1.63 22.29 -20.10
C MET A 422 3.01 21.95 -20.69
N PRO A 423 3.41 20.66 -20.73
CA PRO A 423 4.54 20.26 -21.55
C PRO A 423 4.41 20.81 -22.97
N THR A 424 5.53 21.23 -23.57
CA THR A 424 5.52 21.83 -24.91
C THR A 424 5.22 20.79 -25.99
N SER A 425 5.66 19.57 -25.79
CA SER A 425 5.31 18.41 -26.61
C SER A 425 5.67 17.12 -25.88
N PHE A 426 4.92 16.08 -26.12
CA PHE A 426 5.27 14.72 -25.69
C PHE A 426 4.68 13.70 -26.64
N ALA A 427 5.50 12.76 -27.12
CA ALA A 427 5.03 11.66 -27.95
C ALA A 427 5.78 10.37 -27.62
N VAL A 428 5.04 9.31 -27.33
CA VAL A 428 5.59 7.95 -27.20
C VAL A 428 5.76 7.36 -28.58
N THR A 429 7.02 7.05 -28.96
CA THR A 429 7.38 6.68 -30.35
C THR A 429 7.18 5.21 -30.66
N ASN A 430 7.15 4.34 -29.64
CA ASN A 430 6.91 2.90 -29.81
C ASN A 430 5.58 2.43 -29.21
N LEU A 431 4.55 3.26 -29.25
CA LEU A 431 3.25 3.05 -28.59
C LEU A 431 2.60 1.71 -28.98
N SER A 432 2.68 1.33 -30.26
CA SER A 432 2.10 0.07 -30.74
C SER A 432 2.72 -1.18 -30.11
N ALA A 433 4.00 -1.12 -29.73
CA ALA A 433 4.69 -2.23 -29.08
C ALA A 433 4.22 -2.46 -27.64
N LEU A 434 3.54 -1.48 -27.03
CA LEU A 434 3.09 -1.53 -25.64
C LEU A 434 1.74 -2.25 -25.45
N SER A 435 1.09 -2.65 -26.55
CA SER A 435 -0.19 -3.43 -26.49
C SER A 435 -0.01 -4.86 -25.94
N THR A 436 1.23 -5.31 -25.80
CA THR A 436 1.60 -6.60 -25.21
C THR A 436 2.76 -6.39 -24.26
N VAL A 437 2.59 -6.81 -23.02
CA VAL A 437 3.58 -6.74 -21.96
C VAL A 437 4.00 -8.15 -21.56
N ASN A 438 5.24 -8.53 -21.88
CA ASN A 438 5.80 -9.82 -21.50
C ASN A 438 6.50 -9.69 -20.13
N HIS A 439 5.91 -10.33 -19.12
CA HIS A 439 6.44 -10.29 -17.76
C HIS A 439 7.84 -10.94 -17.59
N ALA A 440 8.26 -11.82 -18.52
CA ALA A 440 9.55 -12.46 -18.46
C ALA A 440 10.69 -11.65 -19.12
N GLN A 441 10.37 -10.49 -19.70
CA GLN A 441 11.31 -9.66 -20.45
C GLN A 441 11.31 -8.22 -19.96
N ALA A 442 12.42 -7.52 -20.16
CA ALA A 442 12.49 -6.09 -19.96
C ALA A 442 11.60 -5.35 -20.97
N LEU A 443 10.94 -4.27 -20.55
CA LEU A 443 10.10 -3.44 -21.40
C LEU A 443 10.75 -2.08 -21.66
N THR A 444 11.00 -1.76 -22.92
CA THR A 444 11.55 -0.45 -23.32
C THR A 444 10.43 0.46 -23.80
N ILE A 445 10.39 1.68 -23.26
CA ILE A 445 9.51 2.77 -23.70
C ILE A 445 10.40 3.89 -24.25
N ASN A 446 10.04 4.40 -25.44
CA ASN A 446 10.75 5.47 -26.11
C ASN A 446 9.81 6.67 -26.31
N TRP A 447 10.33 7.86 -26.08
CA TRP A 447 9.58 9.10 -26.27
C TRP A 447 10.46 10.22 -26.83
N ASN A 448 9.79 11.25 -27.31
CA ASN A 448 10.38 12.55 -27.60
C ASN A 448 9.48 13.65 -27.03
N GLY A 449 10.02 14.85 -26.93
CA GLY A 449 9.28 16.00 -26.45
C GLY A 449 10.13 16.94 -25.61
N SER A 450 9.47 17.97 -25.07
CA SER A 450 10.12 19.00 -24.25
C SER A 450 9.09 19.70 -23.33
N GLY A 451 9.59 20.46 -22.36
CA GLY A 451 8.75 21.20 -21.42
C GLY A 451 8.23 20.34 -20.27
N PHE A 452 8.92 19.23 -19.97
CA PHE A 452 8.68 18.37 -18.81
C PHE A 452 9.99 17.89 -18.22
N ASP A 453 9.99 17.52 -16.94
CA ASP A 453 11.19 17.13 -16.20
C ASP A 453 11.31 15.62 -16.09
N GLN A 454 10.16 14.94 -16.03
CA GLN A 454 10.10 13.49 -15.84
C GLN A 454 9.01 12.84 -16.68
N VAL A 455 9.17 11.54 -16.83
CA VAL A 455 8.14 10.63 -17.33
C VAL A 455 7.83 9.61 -16.23
N ILE A 456 6.56 9.51 -15.84
CA ILE A 456 6.06 8.45 -14.97
C ILE A 456 5.52 7.34 -15.87
N ILE A 457 5.98 6.13 -15.67
CA ILE A 457 5.51 4.95 -16.38
C ILE A 457 4.84 4.03 -15.37
N LEU A 458 3.56 3.70 -15.62
CA LEU A 458 2.81 2.75 -14.82
C LEU A 458 2.42 1.56 -15.72
N ILE A 459 2.62 0.36 -15.22
CA ILE A 459 2.05 -0.85 -15.79
C ILE A 459 1.11 -1.40 -14.72
N GLU A 460 -0.18 -1.35 -15.01
CA GLU A 460 -1.23 -1.78 -14.11
C GLU A 460 -1.87 -3.05 -14.65
N ALA A 461 -1.90 -4.10 -13.87
CA ALA A 461 -2.59 -5.33 -14.18
C ALA A 461 -3.49 -5.73 -13.01
N ALA A 462 -4.68 -6.24 -13.32
CA ALA A 462 -5.62 -6.69 -12.31
C ALA A 462 -6.32 -7.98 -12.75
N ALA A 463 -6.64 -8.85 -11.80
CA ALA A 463 -7.45 -10.02 -12.07
C ALA A 463 -8.88 -9.61 -12.47
N THR A 464 -9.35 -10.10 -13.62
CA THR A 464 -10.56 -9.59 -14.30
C THR A 464 -11.90 -9.91 -13.62
N THR A 465 -11.94 -10.81 -12.64
CA THR A 465 -13.24 -11.34 -12.15
C THR A 465 -13.63 -10.89 -10.74
N SER A 466 -12.80 -10.26 -10.01
CA SER A 466 -13.13 -9.70 -8.69
C SER A 466 -12.03 -8.79 -8.16
N ALA A 467 -11.56 -7.86 -8.97
CA ALA A 467 -10.66 -6.71 -8.67
C ALA A 467 -10.08 -6.62 -7.22
N THR A 468 -9.75 -7.76 -6.62
CA THR A 468 -9.18 -7.82 -5.28
C THR A 468 -7.67 -7.95 -5.31
N HIS A 469 -7.11 -8.28 -6.46
CA HIS A 469 -5.67 -8.39 -6.66
C HIS A 469 -5.24 -7.58 -7.88
N GLY A 470 -4.34 -6.65 -7.68
CA GLY A 470 -3.74 -5.85 -8.72
C GLY A 470 -2.25 -5.65 -8.46
N ILE A 471 -1.48 -5.57 -9.53
CA ILE A 471 -0.05 -5.30 -9.48
C ILE A 471 0.22 -4.05 -10.30
N VAL A 472 0.96 -3.11 -9.73
CA VAL A 472 1.40 -1.89 -10.39
C VAL A 472 2.92 -1.83 -10.37
N VAL A 473 3.53 -1.82 -11.55
CA VAL A 473 4.94 -1.47 -11.71
C VAL A 473 4.98 0.02 -12.03
N SER A 474 5.58 0.82 -11.15
CA SER A 474 5.69 2.28 -11.29
C SER A 474 7.15 2.69 -11.41
N CYS A 475 7.48 3.46 -12.44
CA CYS A 475 8.82 4.01 -12.63
C CYS A 475 8.74 5.53 -12.83
N ALA A 476 9.60 6.28 -12.15
CA ALA A 476 9.81 7.70 -12.40
C ALA A 476 11.17 7.88 -13.09
N VAL A 477 11.19 8.47 -14.26
CA VAL A 477 12.42 8.58 -15.06
C VAL A 477 12.66 10.00 -15.54
N PRO A 478 13.93 10.45 -15.66
CA PRO A 478 14.21 11.76 -16.23
C PRO A 478 13.65 11.89 -17.64
N ALA A 479 13.25 13.09 -18.02
CA ALA A 479 12.79 13.38 -19.38
C ALA A 479 13.83 13.01 -20.46
N SER A 480 15.12 13.28 -20.20
CA SER A 480 16.24 12.84 -21.02
C SER A 480 16.82 11.51 -20.46
N PRO A 481 17.15 10.53 -21.28
CA PRO A 481 17.50 10.59 -22.72
C PRO A 481 16.37 10.25 -23.70
N GLY A 482 15.10 10.25 -23.32
CA GLY A 482 14.00 9.94 -24.25
C GLY A 482 13.74 8.44 -24.41
N THR A 483 14.32 7.63 -23.54
CA THR A 483 14.12 6.18 -23.49
C THR A 483 14.34 5.66 -22.08
N TYR A 484 13.59 4.61 -21.73
CA TYR A 484 13.81 3.87 -20.50
C TYR A 484 13.46 2.40 -20.68
N THR A 485 14.25 1.54 -20.07
CA THR A 485 14.00 0.10 -20.06
C THR A 485 13.69 -0.35 -18.63
N ILE A 486 12.45 -0.74 -18.41
CA ILE A 486 12.03 -1.36 -17.15
C ILE A 486 12.70 -2.73 -17.05
N PRO A 487 13.46 -3.00 -15.98
CA PRO A 487 14.19 -4.27 -15.85
C PRO A 487 13.26 -5.48 -15.84
N ALA A 488 13.70 -6.59 -16.44
CA ALA A 488 12.96 -7.85 -16.41
C ALA A 488 12.65 -8.31 -14.97
N ALA A 489 13.51 -8.00 -14.01
CA ALA A 489 13.27 -8.31 -12.59
C ALA A 489 12.03 -7.60 -12.02
N ALA A 490 11.75 -6.36 -12.43
CA ALA A 490 10.54 -5.64 -12.03
C ALA A 490 9.31 -6.17 -12.79
N MET A 491 9.49 -6.52 -14.07
CA MET A 491 8.40 -7.09 -14.88
C MET A 491 7.97 -8.48 -14.39
N ALA A 492 8.88 -9.27 -13.85
CA ALA A 492 8.60 -10.63 -13.37
C ALA A 492 7.53 -10.68 -12.28
N TYR A 493 7.30 -9.59 -11.54
CA TYR A 493 6.23 -9.52 -10.55
C TYR A 493 4.83 -9.52 -11.16
N LEU A 494 4.68 -9.25 -12.47
CA LEU A 494 3.40 -9.36 -13.18
C LEU A 494 3.00 -10.81 -13.50
N ALA A 495 3.89 -11.79 -13.32
CA ALA A 495 3.65 -13.20 -13.65
C ALA A 495 2.34 -13.78 -13.06
N PRO A 496 1.91 -13.48 -11.81
CA PRO A 496 0.63 -13.97 -11.28
C PRO A 496 -0.60 -13.50 -12.06
N LEU A 497 -0.46 -12.42 -12.84
CA LEU A 497 -1.52 -11.83 -13.67
C LEU A 497 -1.32 -12.09 -15.17
N ALA A 498 -0.44 -13.03 -15.54
CA ALA A 498 -0.27 -13.45 -16.93
C ALA A 498 -1.61 -13.99 -17.50
N GLY A 499 -1.93 -13.62 -18.74
CA GLY A 499 -3.21 -13.93 -19.37
C GLY A 499 -4.34 -12.93 -19.06
N THR A 500 -4.09 -11.89 -18.25
CA THR A 500 -5.05 -10.83 -18.00
C THR A 500 -4.85 -9.63 -18.93
N SER A 501 -5.80 -8.69 -18.88
CA SER A 501 -5.66 -7.38 -19.52
C SER A 501 -5.16 -6.38 -18.48
N GLY A 502 -4.20 -5.55 -18.89
CA GLY A 502 -3.66 -4.47 -18.09
C GLY A 502 -3.66 -3.15 -18.86
N GLN A 503 -3.03 -2.15 -18.25
CA GLN A 503 -2.83 -0.84 -18.83
C GLN A 503 -1.37 -0.41 -18.71
N VAL A 504 -0.85 0.25 -19.75
CA VAL A 504 0.42 0.97 -19.70
C VAL A 504 0.08 2.46 -19.76
N VAL A 505 0.40 3.19 -18.70
CA VAL A 505 0.21 4.64 -18.60
C VAL A 505 1.57 5.32 -18.64
N ILE A 506 1.75 6.25 -19.56
CA ILE A 506 3.00 7.01 -19.70
C ILE A 506 2.64 8.49 -19.58
N ASN A 507 3.15 9.13 -18.56
CA ASN A 507 2.75 10.46 -18.16
C ASN A 507 3.98 11.39 -18.13
N ALA A 508 4.03 12.36 -19.02
CA ALA A 508 5.03 13.43 -19.03
C ALA A 508 4.50 14.65 -18.28
N GLY A 509 5.27 15.15 -17.35
CA GLY A 509 4.90 16.33 -16.58
C GLY A 509 6.07 16.92 -15.81
N PRO A 510 5.82 17.98 -15.03
CA PRO A 510 6.79 18.48 -14.09
C PRO A 510 7.07 17.39 -13.05
N ASN A 511 8.29 17.38 -12.55
CA ASN A 511 8.58 16.59 -11.36
C ASN A 511 7.82 17.24 -10.19
N ALA A 512 6.59 16.81 -9.97
CA ALA A 512 5.78 17.30 -8.86
C ALA A 512 6.41 17.00 -7.50
N GLY A 513 7.54 16.28 -7.51
CA GLY A 513 8.15 15.74 -6.31
C GLY A 513 7.09 15.03 -5.50
N GLY A 514 7.13 13.73 -5.33
CA GLY A 514 6.30 13.12 -4.30
C GLY A 514 6.53 13.85 -2.98
N VAL A 515 5.69 13.64 -1.99
CA VAL A 515 5.83 14.18 -0.61
C VAL A 515 7.26 13.99 -0.07
N ALA A 516 8.00 13.06 -0.67
CA ALA A 516 9.35 12.67 -0.31
C ALA A 516 10.47 13.47 -0.98
N SER A 517 10.28 14.11 -2.13
CA SER A 517 11.40 14.76 -2.83
C SER A 517 11.48 16.25 -2.52
N ALA A 518 12.60 16.67 -1.94
CA ALA A 518 12.90 18.08 -1.66
C ALA A 518 13.18 18.91 -2.94
N GLU A 519 13.23 18.30 -4.11
CA GLU A 519 13.70 18.93 -5.33
C GLU A 519 12.70 18.83 -6.48
N SER A 520 11.79 19.79 -6.56
CA SER A 520 11.19 20.13 -7.83
C SER A 520 11.07 21.63 -8.01
N ALA A 521 11.86 22.15 -8.92
CA ALA A 521 11.84 23.57 -9.30
C ALA A 521 10.63 23.95 -10.17
N THR A 522 9.84 23.00 -10.65
CA THR A 522 8.85 23.20 -11.72
C THR A 522 7.40 22.87 -11.33
N SER A 523 7.15 22.13 -10.25
CA SER A 523 5.77 21.95 -9.77
C SER A 523 5.28 23.23 -9.09
N THR A 524 4.14 23.73 -9.53
CA THR A 524 3.53 24.88 -8.89
C THR A 524 2.81 24.44 -7.63
N GLN A 525 3.31 24.87 -6.48
CA GLN A 525 2.76 24.51 -5.18
C GLN A 525 1.41 25.18 -4.92
N VAL A 526 0.49 24.42 -4.33
CA VAL A 526 -0.85 24.85 -3.94
C VAL A 526 -1.00 24.70 -2.44
N THR A 527 -0.66 25.75 -1.70
CA THR A 527 -0.71 25.75 -0.22
C THR A 527 -1.60 26.87 0.33
N PRO A 528 -2.91 26.92 -0.01
CA PRO A 528 -3.83 27.93 0.49
C PRO A 528 -4.01 27.83 2.01
N ASN A 529 -4.48 28.93 2.61
CA ASN A 529 -4.90 28.92 3.99
C ASN A 529 -6.15 28.06 4.18
N LEU A 530 -6.27 27.41 5.33
CA LEU A 530 -7.49 26.71 5.75
C LEU A 530 -8.37 27.67 6.55
N VAL A 531 -9.70 27.56 6.37
CA VAL A 531 -10.67 28.38 7.11
C VAL A 531 -10.60 28.12 8.62
N ALA A 532 -10.34 26.88 9.01
CA ALA A 532 -10.13 26.49 10.41
C ALA A 532 -8.77 26.88 10.99
N GLY A 533 -7.94 27.62 10.22
CA GLY A 533 -6.56 27.97 10.59
C GLY A 533 -5.52 26.99 10.04
N GLY A 534 -4.30 27.49 9.84
CA GLY A 534 -3.21 26.76 9.19
C GLY A 534 -3.25 26.88 7.66
N LYS A 535 -2.55 25.97 6.99
CA LYS A 535 -2.43 25.92 5.53
C LYS A 535 -2.61 24.49 5.05
N VAL A 536 -2.87 24.32 3.75
CA VAL A 536 -2.61 23.05 3.06
C VAL A 536 -1.12 22.76 3.20
N ASP A 537 -0.80 21.62 3.79
CA ASP A 537 0.57 21.25 4.16
C ASP A 537 1.43 20.93 2.94
N PHE A 538 0.82 20.29 1.97
CA PHE A 538 1.43 19.97 0.68
C PHE A 538 0.36 19.98 -0.42
N GLY A 539 0.69 20.56 -1.56
CA GLY A 539 -0.19 20.53 -2.71
C GLY A 539 0.50 20.92 -4.00
N ALA A 540 0.05 20.35 -5.09
CA ALA A 540 0.58 20.63 -6.41
C ALA A 540 -0.54 20.78 -7.44
N PHE A 541 -0.35 21.69 -8.40
CA PHE A 541 -1.09 21.75 -9.65
C PHE A 541 -0.18 21.23 -10.77
N THR A 542 -0.52 20.05 -11.30
CA THR A 542 0.34 19.28 -12.19
C THR A 542 -0.26 19.17 -13.59
N PRO A 543 0.26 19.91 -14.57
CA PRO A 543 -0.10 19.74 -15.97
C PRO A 543 0.62 18.54 -16.58
N THR A 544 -0.09 17.71 -17.35
CA THR A 544 0.46 16.48 -17.90
C THR A 544 -0.01 16.19 -19.31
N ILE A 545 0.86 15.55 -20.11
CA ILE A 545 0.48 14.86 -21.34
C ILE A 545 0.64 13.37 -21.09
N THR A 546 -0.43 12.61 -21.27
CA THR A 546 -0.51 11.21 -20.88
C THR A 546 -0.90 10.33 -22.05
N TYR A 547 -0.27 9.18 -22.18
CA TYR A 547 -0.67 8.08 -23.06
C TYR A 547 -1.15 6.90 -22.22
N LEU A 548 -2.29 6.33 -22.61
CA LEU A 548 -2.86 5.13 -22.01
C LEU A 548 -3.04 4.07 -23.08
N VAL A 549 -2.43 2.91 -22.88
CA VAL A 549 -2.50 1.76 -23.78
C VAL A 549 -3.06 0.58 -23.02
N THR A 550 -4.14 -0.01 -23.54
CA THR A 550 -4.59 -1.33 -23.05
C THR A 550 -3.59 -2.38 -23.51
N ALA A 551 -3.09 -3.18 -22.60
CA ALA A 551 -2.06 -4.19 -22.86
C ALA A 551 -2.52 -5.58 -22.43
N ALA A 552 -2.14 -6.59 -23.20
CA ALA A 552 -2.23 -7.99 -22.78
C ALA A 552 -0.98 -8.33 -21.96
N ILE A 553 -1.14 -8.84 -20.74
CA ILE A 553 -0.04 -9.33 -19.90
C ILE A 553 0.24 -10.79 -20.27
N GLN A 554 1.46 -11.10 -20.74
CA GLN A 554 1.89 -12.41 -21.23
C GLN A 554 3.10 -12.95 -20.46
#